data_0534599fd5a57c91cd07d7f6bab015ce
#
_entry.id   0534599fd5a57c91cd07d7f6bab015ce
#
_cell.length_a   1.000
_cell.length_b   1.000
_cell.length_c   1.000
_cell.angle_alpha   90.00
_cell.angle_beta   90.00
_cell.angle_gamma   90.00
#
_symmetry.space_group_name_H-M   'P 1'
#
loop_
_entity.id
_entity.type
_entity.pdbx_description
1 polymer ?
#
loop_
_entity_poly.entity_id
_entity_poly.type
_entity_poly.pdbx_seq_one_letter_code
_entity_poly.pdbx_strand_id
1 'polypeptide(L)'
;PGLGLDEAQFCERREAIARRLLEIRASRRQPHRDDKAITCWNAMMIDAYAAAAGALKDAALLQHALDAADALLQHLQTAPGELIRTRFHQ
;
A
#
# COMPACT_ATOMS: atom_id res chain seq x y z
N PRO A 1 15.72 10.19 29.11
CA PRO A 1 15.77 10.44 30.55
C PRO A 1 14.47 9.97 31.20
N GLY A 2 14.54 9.36 32.32
CA GLY A 2 13.40 8.88 33.11
C GLY A 2 13.08 7.41 33.01
N LEU A 3 13.46 6.70 31.94
CA LEU A 3 13.22 5.26 31.81
C LEU A 3 14.49 4.42 31.93
N GLY A 4 15.67 5.05 32.06
CA GLY A 4 16.94 4.35 32.19
C GLY A 4 17.33 3.51 30.96
N LEU A 5 16.76 3.81 29.80
CA LEU A 5 17.02 3.13 28.55
C LEU A 5 17.91 3.95 27.64
N ASP A 6 18.86 3.30 26.93
CA ASP A 6 19.54 3.96 25.82
C ASP A 6 18.62 4.03 24.60
N GLU A 7 19.06 4.71 23.55
CA GLU A 7 18.27 4.90 22.34
C GLU A 7 17.91 3.59 21.66
N ALA A 8 18.85 2.65 21.58
CA ALA A 8 18.63 1.34 20.97
C ALA A 8 17.59 0.53 21.76
N GLN A 9 17.68 0.51 23.08
CA GLN A 9 16.72 -0.17 23.95
C GLN A 9 15.33 0.46 23.85
N PHE A 10 15.26 1.78 23.78
CA PHE A 10 14.00 2.49 23.60
C PHE A 10 13.33 2.13 22.27
N CYS A 11 14.08 2.14 21.18
CA CYS A 11 13.57 1.77 19.86
C CYS A 11 13.08 0.31 19.84
N GLU A 12 13.84 -0.61 20.41
CA GLU A 12 13.48 -2.02 20.50
C GLU A 12 12.18 -2.22 21.27
N ARG A 13 12.03 -1.59 22.41
CA ARG A 13 10.78 -1.65 23.20
C ARG A 13 9.60 -1.04 22.47
N ARG A 14 9.80 0.11 21.83
CA ARG A 14 8.75 0.75 21.04
C ARG A 14 8.26 -0.15 19.93
N GLU A 15 9.17 -0.78 19.22
CA GLU A 15 8.81 -1.71 18.13
C GLU A 15 8.08 -2.94 18.63
N ALA A 16 8.52 -3.51 19.76
CA ALA A 16 7.87 -4.66 20.37
C ALA A 16 6.44 -4.32 20.81
N ILE A 17 6.23 -3.17 21.43
CA ILE A 17 4.91 -2.69 21.85
C ILE A 17 4.02 -2.44 20.62
N ALA A 18 4.54 -1.77 19.60
CA ALA A 18 3.80 -1.50 18.36
C ALA A 18 3.35 -2.79 17.69
N ARG A 19 4.23 -3.79 17.61
CA ARG A 19 3.92 -5.11 17.06
C ARG A 19 2.81 -5.79 17.85
N ARG A 20 2.92 -5.79 19.19
CA ARG A 20 1.92 -6.40 20.04
C ARG A 20 0.55 -5.73 19.93
N LEU A 21 0.52 -4.41 19.88
CA LEU A 21 -0.72 -3.65 19.69
C LEU A 21 -1.34 -3.95 18.33
N LEU A 22 -0.52 -4.08 17.29
CA LEU A 22 -0.99 -4.43 15.94
C LEU A 22 -1.62 -5.84 15.92
N GLU A 23 -1.00 -6.82 16.59
CA GLU A 23 -1.54 -8.18 16.71
C GLU A 23 -2.89 -8.18 17.42
N ILE A 24 -3.01 -7.46 18.53
CA ILE A 24 -4.27 -7.35 19.29
C ILE A 24 -5.35 -6.68 18.44
N ARG A 25 -5.00 -5.60 17.73
CA ARG A 25 -5.94 -4.90 16.87
C ARG A 25 -6.42 -5.78 15.71
N ALA A 26 -5.51 -6.55 15.12
CA ALA A 26 -5.84 -7.46 14.02
C ALA A 26 -6.79 -8.60 14.44
N SER A 27 -6.78 -9.00 15.73
CA SER A 27 -7.67 -10.03 16.26
C SER A 27 -9.09 -9.55 16.49
N ARG A 28 -9.33 -8.24 16.50
CA ARG A 28 -10.65 -7.67 16.68
C ARG A 28 -11.43 -7.68 15.39
N ARG A 29 -12.77 -7.62 15.48
CA ARG A 29 -13.63 -7.44 14.31
C ARG A 29 -13.24 -6.15 13.60
N GLN A 30 -12.87 -6.27 12.33
CA GLN A 30 -12.46 -5.12 11.52
C GLN A 30 -13.68 -4.40 10.95
N PRO A 31 -13.60 -3.08 10.74
CA PRO A 31 -14.64 -2.35 10.02
C PRO A 31 -14.73 -2.84 8.57
N HIS A 32 -15.87 -2.62 7.94
CA HIS A 32 -16.05 -2.94 6.54
C HIS A 32 -15.00 -2.21 5.68
N ARG A 33 -14.34 -2.95 4.81
CA ARG A 33 -13.39 -2.38 3.85
C ARG A 33 -14.09 -2.21 2.50
N ASP A 34 -13.99 -1.03 1.95
CA ASP A 34 -14.45 -0.77 0.58
C ASP A 34 -13.36 -1.24 -0.41
N ASP A 35 -13.61 -2.38 -1.06
CA ASP A 35 -12.66 -3.01 -1.98
C ASP A 35 -12.81 -2.51 -3.43
N LYS A 36 -13.49 -1.39 -3.60
CA LYS A 36 -13.66 -0.77 -4.91
C LYS A 36 -12.32 -0.34 -5.51
N ALA A 37 -12.07 -0.74 -6.74
CA ALA A 37 -10.94 -0.26 -7.53
C ALA A 37 -11.41 0.83 -8.49
N ILE A 38 -10.87 2.03 -8.34
CA ILE A 38 -11.20 3.18 -9.19
C ILE A 38 -10.03 3.44 -10.12
N THR A 39 -10.30 3.42 -11.43
CA THR A 39 -9.28 3.49 -12.48
C THR A 39 -8.42 4.75 -12.37
N CYS A 40 -9.03 5.93 -12.25
CA CYS A 40 -8.27 7.18 -12.20
C CYS A 40 -7.40 7.30 -10.94
N TRP A 41 -7.86 6.80 -9.79
CA TRP A 41 -7.06 6.81 -8.56
C TRP A 41 -5.86 5.85 -8.65
N ASN A 42 -6.08 4.68 -9.24
CA ASN A 42 -4.99 3.74 -9.50
C ASN A 42 -3.98 4.31 -10.50
N ALA A 43 -4.44 4.97 -11.54
CA ALA A 43 -3.56 5.62 -12.53
C ALA A 43 -2.70 6.72 -11.88
N MET A 44 -3.28 7.54 -11.01
CA MET A 44 -2.53 8.56 -10.27
C MET A 44 -1.48 7.94 -9.34
N MET A 45 -1.80 6.84 -8.69
CA MET A 45 -0.84 6.14 -7.83
C MET A 45 0.28 5.49 -8.64
N ILE A 46 -0.02 4.92 -9.79
CA ILE A 46 0.98 4.36 -10.72
C ILE A 46 1.96 5.45 -11.15
N ASP A 47 1.46 6.62 -11.53
CA ASP A 47 2.29 7.76 -11.89
C ASP A 47 3.20 8.20 -10.74
N ALA A 48 2.64 8.30 -9.53
CA ALA A 48 3.39 8.66 -8.33
C ALA A 48 4.50 7.64 -8.01
N TYR A 49 4.20 6.35 -8.07
CA TYR A 49 5.21 5.30 -7.86
C TYR A 49 6.31 5.32 -8.91
N ALA A 50 5.94 5.52 -10.18
CA ALA A 50 6.93 5.61 -11.26
C ALA A 50 7.85 6.83 -11.09
N ALA A 51 7.29 7.98 -10.75
CA ALA A 51 8.06 9.19 -10.48
C ALA A 51 8.99 9.01 -9.27
N ALA A 52 8.49 8.44 -8.18
CA ALA A 52 9.28 8.16 -6.98
C ALA A 52 10.40 7.16 -7.27
N ALA A 53 10.12 6.12 -8.06
CA ALA A 53 11.11 5.12 -8.47
C ALA A 53 12.29 5.78 -9.20
N GLY A 54 12.02 6.72 -10.09
CA GLY A 54 13.05 7.47 -10.81
C GLY A 54 13.85 8.39 -9.90
N ALA A 55 13.15 9.15 -9.03
CA ALA A 55 13.78 10.11 -8.13
C ALA A 55 14.62 9.44 -7.04
N LEU A 56 14.14 8.33 -6.48
CA LEU A 56 14.80 7.61 -5.39
C LEU A 56 15.69 6.45 -5.89
N LYS A 57 15.68 6.18 -7.20
CA LYS A 57 16.37 5.03 -7.81
C LYS A 57 16.04 3.72 -7.10
N ASP A 58 14.75 3.51 -6.84
CA ASP A 58 14.22 2.37 -6.12
C ASP A 58 13.48 1.44 -7.08
N ALA A 59 14.08 0.29 -7.37
CA ALA A 59 13.51 -0.70 -8.28
C ALA A 59 12.23 -1.35 -7.74
N ALA A 60 12.08 -1.43 -6.41
CA ALA A 60 10.86 -1.97 -5.80
C ALA A 60 9.65 -1.08 -6.08
N LEU A 61 9.83 0.24 -6.04
CA LEU A 61 8.76 1.18 -6.38
C LEU A 61 8.37 1.07 -7.86
N LEU A 62 9.34 0.87 -8.75
CA LEU A 62 9.06 0.64 -10.16
C LEU A 62 8.25 -0.64 -10.35
N GLN A 63 8.62 -1.71 -9.66
CA GLN A 63 7.89 -2.98 -9.75
C GLN A 63 6.45 -2.84 -9.26
N HIS A 64 6.23 -2.10 -8.18
CA HIS A 64 4.87 -1.79 -7.72
C HIS A 64 4.04 -1.05 -8.78
N ALA A 65 4.66 -0.09 -9.47
CA ALA A 65 3.99 0.64 -10.55
C ALA A 65 3.63 -0.29 -11.71
N LEU A 66 4.54 -1.18 -12.11
CA LEU A 66 4.31 -2.14 -13.19
C LEU A 66 3.21 -3.15 -12.82
N ASP A 67 3.28 -3.71 -11.63
CA ASP A 67 2.27 -4.68 -11.16
C ASP A 67 0.88 -4.04 -11.09
N ALA A 68 0.79 -2.80 -10.61
CA ALA A 68 -0.47 -2.07 -10.56
C ALA A 68 -1.01 -1.76 -11.97
N ALA A 69 -0.13 -1.38 -12.90
CA ALA A 69 -0.53 -1.14 -14.29
C ALA A 69 -1.04 -2.41 -14.96
N ASP A 70 -0.35 -3.54 -14.76
CA ASP A 70 -0.78 -4.83 -15.29
C ASP A 70 -2.13 -5.24 -14.71
N ALA A 71 -2.32 -5.08 -13.40
CA ALA A 71 -3.58 -5.38 -12.74
C ALA A 71 -4.72 -4.50 -13.27
N LEU A 72 -4.46 -3.22 -13.50
CA LEU A 72 -5.43 -2.28 -14.06
C LEU A 72 -5.86 -2.72 -15.46
N LEU A 73 -4.91 -3.05 -16.32
CA LEU A 73 -5.20 -3.52 -17.67
C LEU A 73 -5.93 -4.87 -17.66
N GLN A 74 -5.57 -5.75 -16.76
CA GLN A 74 -6.18 -7.06 -16.65
C GLN A 74 -7.63 -7.01 -16.14
N HIS A 75 -7.91 -6.15 -15.18
CA HIS A 75 -9.19 -6.15 -14.46
C HIS A 75 -10.13 -5.01 -14.82
N LEU A 76 -9.62 -3.89 -15.33
CA LEU A 76 -10.40 -2.69 -15.62
C LEU A 76 -10.51 -2.36 -17.10
N GLN A 77 -9.82 -3.09 -17.96
CA GLN A 77 -9.93 -2.96 -19.41
C GLN A 77 -10.98 -3.93 -19.95
N THR A 78 -11.99 -3.43 -20.63
CA THR A 78 -13.05 -4.25 -21.24
C THR A 78 -12.77 -4.57 -22.70
N ALA A 79 -12.07 -3.68 -23.38
CA ALA A 79 -11.64 -3.85 -24.77
C ALA A 79 -10.37 -3.00 -24.97
N PRO A 80 -9.56 -3.25 -26.02
CA PRO A 80 -8.38 -2.44 -26.29
C PRO A 80 -8.72 -0.94 -26.35
N GLY A 81 -8.07 -0.16 -25.48
CA GLY A 81 -8.29 1.28 -25.36
C GLY A 81 -9.49 1.70 -24.51
N GLU A 82 -10.24 0.77 -23.94
CA GLU A 82 -11.41 1.07 -23.12
C GLU A 82 -11.18 0.66 -21.68
N LEU A 83 -11.27 1.61 -20.75
CA LEU A 83 -11.17 1.36 -19.32
C LEU A 83 -12.49 1.68 -18.63
N ILE A 84 -12.96 0.78 -17.76
CA ILE A 84 -14.12 1.07 -16.91
C ILE A 84 -13.68 1.92 -15.72
N ARG A 85 -14.62 2.72 -15.22
CA ARG A 85 -14.34 3.67 -14.13
C ARG A 85 -14.05 2.95 -12.80
N THR A 86 -14.81 1.93 -12.51
CA THR A 86 -14.82 1.31 -11.19
C THR A 86 -15.13 -0.18 -11.29
N ARG A 87 -14.44 -0.97 -10.47
CA ARG A 87 -14.75 -2.37 -10.28
C ARG A 87 -14.77 -2.72 -8.80
N PHE A 88 -15.74 -3.53 -8.39
CA PHE A 88 -15.80 -4.10 -7.06
C PHE A 88 -15.07 -5.45 -7.05
N HIS A 89 -14.24 -5.67 -6.05
CA HIS A 89 -13.70 -6.99 -5.76
C HIS A 89 -14.82 -7.84 -5.12
N GLN A 90 -15.07 -8.94 -5.75
CA GLN A 90 -15.91 -9.99 -5.15
C GLN A 90 -15.02 -11.10 -4.62
#